data_8b61aa769511a37699bde272a6c64f4c
#
_entry.id   8b61aa769511a37699bde272a6c64f4c
#
_cell.length_a   1.000
_cell.length_b   1.000
_cell.length_c   1.000
_cell.angle_alpha   90.00
_cell.angle_beta   90.00
_cell.angle_gamma   90.00
#
_symmetry.space_group_name_H-M   'P 1'
#
loop_
_entity.id
_entity.type
_entity.pdbx_description
1 polymer ?
#
loop_
_entity_poly.entity_id
_entity_poly.type
_entity_poly.pdbx_seq_one_letter_code
_entity_poly.pdbx_strand_id
1 'polypeptide(L)'
;YATELLEAANLLREASKLADDKEFANYLNLRADALLNDDFQASDFAWMDMKNNPVDVVIGPIETYEDQLFGYRAAYESYVLIKDLKWSERLAKFAAFLPELQKGLPVDAKYKQEVPGSDADLNAYDVVYYAGHSNAGSKTIAINLPNDEQVQLEKGTRRLQLKNAMRAKFDKILVPISEQLIVPEQRKHITFDAFFANTMFHEV
;
A
#
# COMPACT_ATOMS: atom_id res chain seq x y z
N TYR A 1 15.79 10.55 -17.05
CA TYR A 1 15.25 10.91 -15.71
C TYR A 1 16.33 10.99 -14.61
N ALA A 2 17.64 10.92 -14.95
CA ALA A 2 18.71 10.93 -13.95
C ALA A 2 18.73 12.22 -13.09
N THR A 3 18.42 13.36 -13.70
CA THR A 3 18.36 14.65 -13.01
C THR A 3 17.21 14.71 -12.03
N GLU A 4 16.06 14.25 -12.43
CA GLU A 4 14.83 14.22 -11.63
C GLU A 4 14.96 13.22 -10.47
N LEU A 5 15.59 12.07 -10.71
CA LEU A 5 15.87 11.08 -9.65
C LEU A 5 16.89 11.60 -8.64
N LEU A 6 17.91 12.34 -9.09
CA LEU A 6 18.87 12.99 -8.20
C LEU A 6 18.19 14.06 -7.31
N GLU A 7 17.30 14.86 -7.89
CA GLU A 7 16.53 15.85 -7.13
C GLU A 7 15.63 15.16 -6.09
N ALA A 8 14.89 14.13 -6.48
CA ALA A 8 14.05 13.34 -5.56
C ALA A 8 14.87 12.71 -4.43
N ALA A 9 16.03 12.12 -4.75
CA ALA A 9 16.92 11.54 -3.74
C ALA A 9 17.44 12.59 -2.74
N ASN A 10 17.79 13.79 -3.21
CA ASN A 10 18.22 14.88 -2.33
C ASN A 10 17.10 15.34 -1.41
N LEU A 11 15.86 15.47 -1.93
CA LEU A 11 14.69 15.83 -1.12
C LEU A 11 14.37 14.75 -0.07
N LEU A 12 14.51 13.46 -0.40
CA LEU A 12 14.35 12.39 0.57
C LEU A 12 15.40 12.45 1.69
N ARG A 13 16.66 12.77 1.36
CA ARG A 13 17.73 12.97 2.36
C ARG A 13 17.49 14.21 3.24
N GLU A 14 16.90 15.26 2.70
CA GLU A 14 16.47 16.42 3.50
C GLU A 14 15.32 16.06 4.44
N ALA A 15 14.31 15.34 3.93
CA ALA A 15 13.20 14.85 4.74
C ALA A 15 13.68 13.90 5.86
N SER A 16 14.65 13.04 5.57
CA SER A 16 15.27 12.17 6.58
C SER A 16 15.85 12.93 7.77
N LYS A 17 16.47 14.11 7.55
CA LYS A 17 17.02 14.95 8.62
C LYS A 17 15.95 15.58 9.50
N LEU A 18 14.73 15.73 8.98
CA LEU A 18 13.59 16.32 9.66
C LEU A 18 12.69 15.29 10.35
N ALA A 19 12.89 14.00 10.03
CA ALA A 19 12.07 12.93 10.58
C ALA A 19 12.44 12.66 12.05
N ASP A 20 11.45 12.72 12.94
CA ASP A 20 11.61 12.37 14.36
C ASP A 20 11.80 10.86 14.56
N ASP A 21 11.16 10.05 13.74
CA ASP A 21 11.27 8.60 13.74
C ASP A 21 12.55 8.15 13.02
N LYS A 22 13.43 7.46 13.76
CA LYS A 22 14.76 7.05 13.26
C LYS A 22 14.67 5.95 12.19
N GLU A 23 13.70 5.06 12.29
CA GLU A 23 13.48 3.99 11.31
C GLU A 23 12.99 4.59 10.00
N PHE A 24 12.06 5.54 10.07
CA PHE A 24 11.61 6.31 8.91
C PHE A 24 12.75 7.13 8.29
N ALA A 25 13.56 7.81 9.10
CA ALA A 25 14.74 8.53 8.61
C ALA A 25 15.73 7.60 7.87
N ASN A 26 15.98 6.41 8.42
CA ASN A 26 16.83 5.41 7.79
C ASN A 26 16.25 4.92 6.44
N TYR A 27 14.96 4.60 6.41
CA TYR A 27 14.27 4.22 5.18
C TYR A 27 14.41 5.30 4.09
N LEU A 28 14.16 6.57 4.43
CA LEU A 28 14.25 7.68 3.46
C LEU A 28 15.65 7.80 2.85
N ASN A 29 16.71 7.60 3.64
CA ASN A 29 18.09 7.60 3.13
C ASN A 29 18.36 6.42 2.20
N LEU A 30 17.98 5.20 2.60
CA LEU A 30 18.15 4.01 1.77
C LEU A 30 17.33 4.11 0.47
N ARG A 31 16.13 4.66 0.54
CA ARG A 31 15.30 4.89 -0.65
C ARG A 31 15.89 5.93 -1.58
N ALA A 32 16.54 6.97 -1.02
CA ALA A 32 17.28 7.95 -1.82
C ALA A 32 18.46 7.32 -2.58
N ASP A 33 19.19 6.41 -1.91
CA ASP A 33 20.28 5.67 -2.54
C ASP A 33 19.75 4.71 -3.62
N ALA A 34 18.64 4.02 -3.35
CA ALA A 34 17.98 3.12 -4.28
C ALA A 34 17.53 3.80 -5.59
N LEU A 35 17.02 5.03 -5.50
CA LEU A 35 16.66 5.81 -6.68
C LEU A 35 17.86 6.15 -7.59
N LEU A 36 19.08 6.14 -7.04
CA LEU A 36 20.29 6.48 -7.78
C LEU A 36 21.06 5.25 -8.31
N ASN A 37 20.96 4.11 -7.64
CA ASN A 37 21.70 2.90 -8.00
C ASN A 37 20.81 1.77 -8.55
N ASP A 38 19.47 1.98 -8.56
CA ASP A 38 18.48 1.02 -9.01
C ASP A 38 18.44 -0.29 -8.20
N ASP A 39 18.90 -0.25 -6.93
CA ASP A 39 18.85 -1.36 -5.98
C ASP A 39 17.93 -1.01 -4.81
N PHE A 40 16.71 -1.55 -4.83
CA PHE A 40 15.63 -1.20 -3.91
C PHE A 40 15.54 -2.13 -2.69
N GLN A 41 16.19 -3.30 -2.70
CA GLN A 41 15.96 -4.34 -1.71
C GLN A 41 16.27 -3.87 -0.28
N ALA A 42 17.42 -3.22 -0.06
CA ALA A 42 17.80 -2.71 1.27
C ALA A 42 16.78 -1.70 1.82
N SER A 43 16.23 -0.84 0.97
CA SER A 43 15.20 0.10 1.35
C SER A 43 13.84 -0.56 1.60
N ASP A 44 13.52 -1.64 0.89
CA ASP A 44 12.30 -2.41 1.11
C ASP A 44 12.32 -3.14 2.45
N PHE A 45 13.46 -3.73 2.83
CA PHE A 45 13.65 -4.29 4.18
C PHE A 45 13.48 -3.23 5.26
N ALA A 46 14.11 -2.05 5.12
CA ALA A 46 13.99 -0.96 6.08
C ALA A 46 12.53 -0.45 6.17
N TRP A 47 11.82 -0.41 5.04
CA TRP A 47 10.41 -0.03 5.02
C TRP A 47 9.53 -1.04 5.78
N MET A 48 9.80 -2.33 5.65
CA MET A 48 9.10 -3.38 6.39
C MET A 48 9.38 -3.32 7.90
N ASP A 49 10.56 -2.87 8.31
CA ASP A 49 10.95 -2.77 9.72
C ASP A 49 10.30 -1.60 10.45
N MET A 50 9.98 -0.48 9.74
CA MET A 50 9.26 0.63 10.38
C MET A 50 7.82 0.25 10.69
N LYS A 51 7.44 0.36 11.97
CA LYS A 51 6.08 0.00 12.44
C LYS A 51 5.31 1.18 13.02
N ASN A 52 5.99 2.15 13.59
CA ASN A 52 5.41 3.19 14.42
C ASN A 52 5.30 4.55 13.71
N ASN A 53 5.81 4.67 12.50
CA ASN A 53 5.79 5.90 11.73
C ASN A 53 4.36 6.37 11.44
N PRO A 54 3.98 7.61 11.83
CA PRO A 54 2.67 8.17 11.52
C PRO A 54 2.56 8.65 10.07
N VAL A 55 3.69 8.99 9.47
CA VAL A 55 3.83 9.38 8.07
C VAL A 55 4.52 8.27 7.31
N ASP A 56 4.02 7.93 6.15
CA ASP A 56 4.64 6.97 5.25
C ASP A 56 4.87 7.58 3.88
N VAL A 57 5.96 7.20 3.24
CA VAL A 57 6.31 7.61 1.88
C VAL A 57 6.63 6.36 1.08
N VAL A 58 5.94 6.18 -0.01
CA VAL A 58 6.25 5.14 -0.99
C VAL A 58 6.67 5.83 -2.28
N ILE A 59 7.85 5.53 -2.80
CA ILE A 59 8.35 6.12 -4.04
C ILE A 59 9.28 5.13 -4.74
N GLY A 60 9.12 4.98 -6.06
CA GLY A 60 9.98 4.16 -6.89
C GLY A 60 9.25 3.45 -8.01
N PRO A 61 9.91 2.47 -8.65
CA PRO A 61 9.36 1.66 -9.72
C PRO A 61 8.44 0.56 -9.14
N ILE A 62 7.27 0.96 -8.67
CA ILE A 62 6.35 0.10 -7.90
C ILE A 62 5.65 -0.92 -8.82
N GLU A 63 5.10 -0.45 -9.94
CA GLU A 63 4.34 -1.28 -10.88
C GLU A 63 5.27 -1.98 -11.87
N THR A 64 6.03 -2.96 -11.39
CA THR A 64 7.00 -3.72 -12.20
C THR A 64 6.34 -4.62 -13.24
N TYR A 65 5.07 -4.97 -13.05
CA TYR A 65 4.26 -5.81 -13.94
C TYR A 65 3.54 -5.02 -15.05
N GLU A 66 3.63 -3.72 -15.08
CA GLU A 66 2.94 -2.86 -16.06
C GLU A 66 3.53 -2.97 -17.48
N ASP A 67 4.81 -3.31 -17.61
CA ASP A 67 5.41 -3.52 -18.92
C ASP A 67 5.14 -4.94 -19.44
N GLN A 68 4.04 -5.07 -20.17
CA GLN A 68 3.67 -6.33 -20.81
C GLN A 68 4.38 -6.61 -22.13
N LEU A 69 5.15 -5.63 -22.67
CA LEU A 69 5.79 -5.79 -23.96
C LEU A 69 7.13 -6.52 -23.90
N PHE A 70 8.06 -6.06 -23.05
CA PHE A 70 9.40 -6.66 -22.94
C PHE A 70 9.88 -6.83 -21.50
N GLY A 71 9.14 -6.40 -20.51
CA GLY A 71 9.54 -6.41 -19.11
C GLY A 71 10.67 -5.44 -18.76
N TYR A 72 10.87 -4.39 -19.56
CA TYR A 72 11.95 -3.40 -19.39
C TYR A 72 11.50 -2.14 -18.66
N ARG A 73 10.21 -1.96 -18.50
CA ARG A 73 9.65 -0.75 -17.91
C ARG A 73 9.00 -1.06 -16.58
N ALA A 74 9.36 -0.30 -15.56
CA ALA A 74 8.57 -0.18 -14.36
C ALA A 74 7.90 1.19 -14.32
N ALA A 75 6.64 1.26 -13.89
CA ALA A 75 5.98 2.53 -13.70
C ALA A 75 6.41 3.13 -12.37
N TYR A 76 6.93 4.37 -12.41
CA TYR A 76 7.27 5.12 -11.20
C TYR A 76 6.04 5.73 -10.57
N GLU A 77 5.93 5.54 -9.28
CA GLU A 77 4.84 6.02 -8.44
C GLU A 77 5.38 6.67 -7.18
N SER A 78 4.57 7.55 -6.60
CA SER A 78 4.85 8.11 -5.30
C SER A 78 3.57 8.38 -4.52
N TYR A 79 3.63 8.08 -3.22
CA TYR A 79 2.56 8.35 -2.26
C TYR A 79 3.14 8.98 -1.02
N VAL A 80 2.45 10.00 -0.49
CA VAL A 80 2.66 10.50 0.87
C VAL A 80 1.39 10.21 1.66
N LEU A 81 1.52 9.48 2.75
CA LEU A 81 0.44 8.86 3.48
C LEU A 81 0.49 9.25 4.96
N ILE A 82 -0.68 9.44 5.56
CA ILE A 82 -0.85 9.62 7.00
C ILE A 82 -1.63 8.43 7.56
N LYS A 83 -1.07 7.74 8.55
CA LYS A 83 -1.71 6.55 9.14
C LYS A 83 -2.96 6.92 9.95
N ASP A 84 -4.09 6.27 9.65
CA ASP A 84 -5.29 6.35 10.46
C ASP A 84 -5.22 5.32 11.59
N LEU A 85 -4.84 5.77 12.79
CA LEU A 85 -4.63 4.89 13.94
C LEU A 85 -5.90 4.13 14.34
N LYS A 86 -7.08 4.76 14.27
CA LYS A 86 -8.35 4.13 14.67
C LYS A 86 -8.73 2.97 13.74
N TRP A 87 -8.58 3.17 12.44
CA TRP A 87 -8.82 2.11 11.47
C TRP A 87 -7.73 1.05 11.52
N SER A 88 -6.47 1.44 11.69
CA SER A 88 -5.36 0.49 11.81
C SER A 88 -5.51 -0.43 13.02
N GLU A 89 -5.97 0.07 14.18
CA GLU A 89 -6.31 -0.76 15.35
C GLU A 89 -7.44 -1.76 15.07
N ARG A 90 -8.45 -1.35 14.28
CA ARG A 90 -9.52 -2.28 13.87
C ARG A 90 -8.97 -3.37 12.96
N LEU A 91 -8.12 -3.01 11.99
CA LEU A 91 -7.50 -3.92 11.04
C LEU A 91 -6.54 -4.91 11.71
N ALA A 92 -5.80 -4.49 12.72
CA ALA A 92 -4.91 -5.35 13.49
C ALA A 92 -5.64 -6.55 14.12
N LYS A 93 -6.90 -6.38 14.50
CA LYS A 93 -7.73 -7.49 15.01
C LYS A 93 -8.00 -8.55 13.95
N PHE A 94 -8.16 -8.16 12.70
CA PHE A 94 -8.34 -9.09 11.58
C PHE A 94 -7.03 -9.73 11.16
N ALA A 95 -5.92 -8.98 11.19
CA ALA A 95 -4.60 -9.50 10.87
C ALA A 95 -4.23 -10.71 11.74
N ALA A 96 -4.67 -10.75 13.00
CA ALA A 96 -4.45 -11.88 13.88
C ALA A 96 -5.11 -13.20 13.40
N PHE A 97 -6.14 -13.11 12.56
CA PHE A 97 -6.84 -14.29 11.99
C PHE A 97 -6.28 -14.73 10.63
N LEU A 98 -5.36 -13.97 10.02
CA LEU A 98 -4.82 -14.29 8.69
C LEU A 98 -4.29 -15.72 8.58
N PRO A 99 -3.51 -16.26 9.55
CA PRO A 99 -3.01 -17.63 9.47
C PRO A 99 -4.13 -18.68 9.48
N GLU A 100 -5.24 -18.41 10.19
CA GLU A 100 -6.40 -19.31 10.25
C GLU A 100 -7.21 -19.22 8.95
N LEU A 101 -7.43 -18.01 8.45
CA LEU A 101 -8.10 -17.77 7.16
C LEU A 101 -7.37 -18.46 6.01
N GLN A 102 -6.03 -18.37 5.99
CA GLN A 102 -5.22 -19.03 4.96
C GLN A 102 -5.37 -20.57 5.01
N LYS A 103 -5.39 -21.16 6.20
CA LYS A 103 -5.65 -22.60 6.36
C LYS A 103 -7.04 -22.99 5.89
N GLY A 104 -8.03 -22.08 6.04
CA GLY A 104 -9.42 -22.28 5.65
C GLY A 104 -9.70 -22.10 4.15
N LEU A 105 -8.74 -21.66 3.32
CA LEU A 105 -8.96 -21.48 1.89
C LEU A 105 -9.47 -22.77 1.23
N PRO A 106 -10.46 -22.70 0.32
CA PRO A 106 -11.05 -23.86 -0.36
C PRO A 106 -10.17 -24.37 -1.51
N VAL A 107 -8.91 -24.67 -1.21
CA VAL A 107 -7.91 -25.18 -2.16
C VAL A 107 -7.21 -26.40 -1.58
N ASP A 108 -6.57 -27.20 -2.44
CA ASP A 108 -5.82 -28.39 -2.02
C ASP A 108 -4.68 -28.04 -1.04
N ALA A 109 -4.37 -28.94 -0.11
CA ALA A 109 -3.33 -28.75 0.91
C ALA A 109 -1.95 -28.41 0.33
N LYS A 110 -1.64 -28.90 -0.86
CA LYS A 110 -0.36 -28.62 -1.57
C LYS A 110 -0.15 -27.11 -1.85
N TYR A 111 -1.23 -26.33 -1.95
CA TYR A 111 -1.19 -24.87 -2.17
C TYR A 111 -1.21 -24.06 -0.87
N LYS A 112 -1.21 -24.71 0.29
CA LYS A 112 -1.26 -24.07 1.62
C LYS A 112 0.05 -24.26 2.39
N GLN A 113 1.12 -24.69 1.73
CA GLN A 113 2.38 -25.06 2.38
C GLN A 113 3.28 -23.85 2.68
N GLU A 114 3.08 -22.75 1.97
CA GLU A 114 3.85 -21.53 2.20
C GLU A 114 3.42 -20.87 3.52
N VAL A 115 4.41 -20.55 4.33
CA VAL A 115 4.22 -19.77 5.57
C VAL A 115 4.74 -18.36 5.26
N PRO A 116 3.86 -17.37 5.02
CA PRO A 116 4.30 -16.00 4.80
C PRO A 116 5.04 -15.47 6.03
N GLY A 117 5.92 -14.50 5.82
CA GLY A 117 6.64 -13.83 6.90
C GLY A 117 5.68 -13.29 7.96
N SER A 118 6.11 -13.35 9.21
CA SER A 118 5.27 -13.03 10.39
C SER A 118 4.99 -11.54 10.59
N ASP A 119 5.67 -10.67 9.86
CA ASP A 119 5.63 -9.21 10.03
C ASP A 119 4.66 -8.49 9.08
N ALA A 120 3.73 -9.22 8.47
CA ALA A 120 2.71 -8.63 7.61
C ALA A 120 1.85 -7.59 8.34
N ASP A 121 1.71 -6.43 7.73
CA ASP A 121 0.94 -5.30 8.26
C ASP A 121 -0.30 -5.01 7.40
N LEU A 122 -1.40 -4.68 8.07
CA LEU A 122 -2.61 -4.18 7.44
C LEU A 122 -3.01 -2.87 8.12
N ASN A 123 -2.84 -1.76 7.43
CA ASN A 123 -3.10 -0.44 7.97
C ASN A 123 -3.98 0.39 7.02
N ALA A 124 -4.71 1.33 7.60
CA ALA A 124 -5.45 2.35 6.84
C ALA A 124 -4.71 3.68 6.88
N TYR A 125 -4.73 4.37 5.75
CA TYR A 125 -4.07 5.66 5.57
C TYR A 125 -4.99 6.66 4.89
N ASP A 126 -4.75 7.92 5.17
CA ASP A 126 -5.19 9.03 4.33
C ASP A 126 -4.05 9.43 3.41
N VAL A 127 -4.25 9.33 2.10
CA VAL A 127 -3.28 9.77 1.12
C VAL A 127 -3.33 11.28 0.99
N VAL A 128 -2.18 11.92 1.19
CA VAL A 128 -2.02 13.38 1.09
C VAL A 128 -1.55 13.78 -0.30
N TYR A 129 -0.75 12.93 -0.93
CA TYR A 129 -0.17 13.20 -2.22
C TYR A 129 -0.04 11.92 -3.05
N TYR A 130 -0.39 12.02 -4.32
CA TYR A 130 -0.14 11.04 -5.37
C TYR A 130 0.75 11.64 -6.44
N ALA A 131 1.70 10.87 -6.97
CA ALA A 131 2.44 11.25 -8.17
C ALA A 131 2.75 10.03 -9.03
N GLY A 132 3.06 10.28 -10.30
CA GLY A 132 3.37 9.25 -11.27
C GLY A 132 2.15 8.44 -11.69
N HIS A 133 2.36 7.16 -11.96
CA HIS A 133 1.33 6.27 -12.50
C HIS A 133 0.12 6.12 -11.58
N SER A 134 0.32 6.09 -10.28
CA SER A 134 -0.74 6.00 -9.26
C SER A 134 -1.79 7.11 -9.35
N ASN A 135 -1.43 8.26 -9.91
CA ASN A 135 -2.34 9.39 -10.11
C ASN A 135 -3.07 9.36 -11.46
N ALA A 136 -2.79 8.39 -12.29
CA ALA A 136 -3.43 8.22 -13.60
C ALA A 136 -4.73 7.40 -13.50
N GLY A 137 -5.61 7.56 -14.50
CA GLY A 137 -6.82 6.75 -14.63
C GLY A 137 -7.71 6.72 -13.39
N SER A 138 -8.03 5.53 -12.91
CA SER A 138 -8.93 5.32 -11.77
C SER A 138 -8.31 5.62 -10.42
N LYS A 139 -7.05 5.91 -10.33
CA LYS A 139 -6.23 6.07 -9.13
C LYS A 139 -6.18 4.81 -8.25
N THR A 140 -5.04 4.58 -7.63
CA THR A 140 -4.84 3.48 -6.69
C THR A 140 -5.70 3.64 -5.44
N ILE A 141 -6.28 2.54 -4.96
CA ILE A 141 -7.16 2.49 -3.79
C ILE A 141 -6.55 1.77 -2.61
N ALA A 142 -5.64 0.86 -2.90
CA ALA A 142 -4.88 0.07 -1.92
C ALA A 142 -3.53 -0.31 -2.52
N ILE A 143 -2.58 -0.62 -1.66
CA ILE A 143 -1.22 -0.99 -2.04
C ILE A 143 -0.83 -2.23 -1.25
N ASN A 144 -0.25 -3.23 -1.92
CA ASN A 144 0.32 -4.41 -1.29
C ASN A 144 1.78 -4.54 -1.73
N LEU A 145 2.71 -4.21 -0.85
CA LEU A 145 4.14 -4.10 -1.14
C LEU A 145 4.98 -4.75 -0.03
N PRO A 146 6.28 -4.99 -0.26
CA PRO A 146 7.03 -4.81 -1.51
C PRO A 146 6.73 -5.87 -2.57
N ASN A 147 7.17 -5.66 -3.81
CA ASN A 147 7.11 -6.65 -4.90
C ASN A 147 8.39 -7.52 -4.97
N ASP A 148 9.32 -7.40 -4.04
CA ASP A 148 10.52 -8.22 -3.91
C ASP A 148 10.20 -9.55 -3.22
N GLU A 149 10.44 -10.68 -3.90
CA GLU A 149 10.11 -12.02 -3.41
C GLU A 149 10.88 -12.38 -2.13
N GLN A 150 12.16 -12.00 -2.02
CA GLN A 150 12.96 -12.29 -0.84
C GLN A 150 12.43 -11.52 0.38
N VAL A 151 12.11 -10.23 0.21
CA VAL A 151 11.54 -9.42 1.29
C VAL A 151 10.18 -9.97 1.71
N GLN A 152 9.35 -10.40 0.77
CA GLN A 152 8.06 -11.03 1.07
C GLN A 152 8.22 -12.33 1.89
N LEU A 153 9.18 -13.18 1.52
CA LEU A 153 9.42 -14.44 2.24
C LEU A 153 9.97 -14.22 3.65
N GLU A 154 10.84 -13.23 3.84
CA GLU A 154 11.48 -12.98 5.12
C GLU A 154 10.64 -12.11 6.07
N LYS A 155 9.93 -11.10 5.54
CA LYS A 155 9.20 -10.07 6.30
C LYS A 155 7.69 -10.09 6.08
N GLY A 156 7.22 -10.69 4.99
CA GLY A 156 5.83 -10.58 4.56
C GLY A 156 5.57 -9.34 3.72
N THR A 157 4.35 -8.83 3.77
CA THR A 157 3.91 -7.66 3.00
C THR A 157 3.20 -6.63 3.89
N ARG A 158 3.20 -5.38 3.44
CA ARG A 158 2.39 -4.32 4.03
C ARG A 158 1.25 -3.97 3.09
N ARG A 159 0.05 -4.02 3.62
CA ARG A 159 -1.17 -3.66 2.92
C ARG A 159 -1.64 -2.30 3.42
N LEU A 160 -1.67 -1.33 2.53
CA LEU A 160 -2.04 0.05 2.81
C LEU A 160 -3.38 0.35 2.15
N GLN A 161 -4.39 0.56 2.96
CA GLN A 161 -5.74 0.90 2.49
C GLN A 161 -5.89 2.42 2.46
N LEU A 162 -6.15 3.00 1.28
CA LEU A 162 -6.25 4.44 1.08
C LEU A 162 -7.67 4.93 1.36
N LYS A 163 -8.00 5.10 2.64
CA LYS A 163 -9.35 5.34 3.13
C LYS A 163 -10.01 6.58 2.54
N ASN A 164 -9.31 7.72 2.49
CA ASN A 164 -9.88 8.95 1.95
C ASN A 164 -10.11 8.88 0.44
N ALA A 165 -9.26 8.17 -0.31
CA ALA A 165 -9.49 7.90 -1.73
C ALA A 165 -10.74 7.03 -1.94
N MET A 166 -10.90 5.98 -1.13
CA MET A 166 -12.09 5.15 -1.12
C MET A 166 -13.34 5.94 -0.73
N ARG A 167 -13.22 6.86 0.24
CA ARG A 167 -14.32 7.75 0.63
C ARG A 167 -14.76 8.64 -0.53
N ALA A 168 -13.82 9.23 -1.24
CA ALA A 168 -14.12 10.05 -2.41
C ALA A 168 -14.81 9.23 -3.52
N LYS A 169 -14.35 8.00 -3.78
CA LYS A 169 -15.00 7.10 -4.75
C LYS A 169 -16.41 6.69 -4.31
N PHE A 170 -16.60 6.41 -3.04
CA PHE A 170 -17.92 6.13 -2.49
C PHE A 170 -18.90 7.29 -2.74
N ASP A 171 -18.52 8.50 -2.30
CA ASP A 171 -19.42 9.67 -2.37
C ASP A 171 -19.67 10.15 -3.82
N LYS A 172 -18.65 10.07 -4.67
CA LYS A 172 -18.70 10.68 -6.02
C LYS A 172 -19.07 9.69 -7.13
N ILE A 173 -18.93 8.41 -6.90
CA ILE A 173 -19.17 7.37 -7.91
C ILE A 173 -20.25 6.40 -7.44
N LEU A 174 -20.03 5.70 -6.31
CA LEU A 174 -20.94 4.64 -5.90
C LEU A 174 -22.33 5.16 -5.52
N VAL A 175 -22.42 6.21 -4.72
CA VAL A 175 -23.70 6.76 -4.28
C VAL A 175 -24.54 7.22 -5.48
N PRO A 176 -24.05 8.07 -6.41
CA PRO A 176 -24.81 8.46 -7.60
C PRO A 176 -25.24 7.29 -8.48
N ILE A 177 -24.36 6.29 -8.67
CA ILE A 177 -24.71 5.09 -9.45
C ILE A 177 -25.80 4.29 -8.76
N SER A 178 -25.72 4.14 -7.43
CA SER A 178 -26.70 3.38 -6.66
C SER A 178 -28.09 4.01 -6.71
N GLU A 179 -28.17 5.32 -6.80
CA GLU A 179 -29.46 6.04 -6.96
C GLU A 179 -30.16 5.69 -8.27
N GLN A 180 -29.43 5.28 -9.29
CA GLN A 180 -29.97 4.89 -10.58
C GLN A 180 -30.24 3.39 -10.71
N LEU A 181 -29.38 2.57 -10.14
CA LEU A 181 -29.37 1.12 -10.37
C LEU A 181 -29.97 0.29 -9.23
N ILE A 182 -30.03 0.83 -8.01
CA ILE A 182 -30.49 0.09 -6.84
C ILE A 182 -31.89 0.55 -6.43
N VAL A 183 -32.75 -0.41 -6.16
CA VAL A 183 -34.12 -0.12 -5.69
C VAL A 183 -34.09 0.65 -4.34
N PRO A 184 -35.02 1.60 -4.12
CA PRO A 184 -34.97 2.51 -2.98
C PRO A 184 -34.87 1.79 -1.62
N GLU A 185 -35.55 0.66 -1.46
CA GLU A 185 -35.60 -0.11 -0.22
C GLU A 185 -34.24 -0.70 0.18
N GLN A 186 -33.38 -0.95 -0.81
CA GLN A 186 -32.03 -1.51 -0.58
C GLN A 186 -30.96 -0.43 -0.40
N ARG A 187 -31.20 0.81 -0.81
CA ARG A 187 -30.21 1.90 -0.75
C ARG A 187 -29.72 2.20 0.67
N LYS A 188 -30.54 1.95 1.69
CA LYS A 188 -30.18 2.09 3.11
C LYS A 188 -28.99 1.22 3.54
N HIS A 189 -28.70 0.16 2.78
CA HIS A 189 -27.56 -0.74 3.04
C HIS A 189 -26.29 -0.30 2.36
N ILE A 190 -26.32 0.74 1.50
CA ILE A 190 -25.17 1.31 0.84
C ILE A 190 -24.52 2.30 1.78
N THR A 191 -23.54 1.81 2.56
CA THR A 191 -22.81 2.59 3.53
C THR A 191 -21.32 2.59 3.19
N PHE A 192 -20.61 3.64 3.60
CA PHE A 192 -19.16 3.70 3.39
C PHE A 192 -18.45 2.55 4.11
N ASP A 193 -18.85 2.22 5.32
CA ASP A 193 -18.22 1.16 6.11
C ASP A 193 -18.33 -0.21 5.39
N ALA A 194 -19.49 -0.51 4.78
CA ALA A 194 -19.66 -1.74 4.00
C ALA A 194 -18.80 -1.73 2.73
N PHE A 195 -18.77 -0.60 2.02
CA PHE A 195 -17.97 -0.44 0.80
C PHE A 195 -16.47 -0.55 1.10
N PHE A 196 -15.99 0.12 2.14
CA PHE A 196 -14.59 0.08 2.55
C PHE A 196 -14.19 -1.31 3.07
N ALA A 197 -15.05 -1.94 3.87
CA ALA A 197 -14.81 -3.29 4.36
C ALA A 197 -14.71 -4.31 3.22
N ASN A 198 -15.54 -4.19 2.17
CA ASN A 198 -15.45 -5.09 1.01
C ASN A 198 -14.09 -5.00 0.32
N THR A 199 -13.56 -3.80 0.09
CA THR A 199 -12.23 -3.61 -0.49
C THR A 199 -11.14 -4.13 0.45
N MET A 200 -11.25 -3.82 1.74
CA MET A 200 -10.31 -4.27 2.75
C MET A 200 -10.18 -5.81 2.78
N PHE A 201 -11.31 -6.51 2.80
CA PHE A 201 -11.30 -7.98 2.81
C PHE A 201 -10.89 -8.61 1.47
N HIS A 202 -10.98 -7.86 0.37
CA HIS A 202 -10.42 -8.28 -0.91
C HIS A 202 -8.89 -8.33 -0.89
N GLU A 203 -8.26 -7.39 -0.18
CA GLU A 203 -6.79 -7.28 -0.05
C GLU A 203 -6.22 -8.22 1.04
N VAL A 204 -7.04 -8.85 1.83
CA VAL A 204 -6.65 -9.80 2.90
C VAL A 204 -6.62 -11.22 2.38
#